data_8c95d837a25b86056011424c4ceb7555
#
_entry.id   8c95d837a25b86056011424c4ceb7555
#
_cell.length_a   1.000
_cell.length_b   1.000
_cell.length_c   1.000
_cell.angle_alpha   90.00
_cell.angle_beta   90.00
_cell.angle_gamma   90.00
#
_symmetry.space_group_name_H-M   'P 1'
#
loop_
_entity.id
_entity.type
_entity.pdbx_description
1 polymer ?
#
loop_
_entity_poly.entity_id
_entity_poly.type
_entity_poly.pdbx_seq_one_letter_code
_entity_poly.pdbx_strand_id
1 'polypeptide(L)'
;MSGSPSLLPESRLGSTLRRDAWWIEILVVVVVLGGFGVYATLRAFEGNYYFWGPYLSPFYSPLIDPEHHWWPFSPALLILAGPLGFRATCYYYRKAYYRAFFLDPPACAVGESPRRNYRGETAFPFILQNVHRYFFYLAVLFIIFLWYDAIRSFFFEGHFGIGVGTLVLTINVSLLSLYTFSCHSLRHLAGGKIDCFSCANFGRSRFAAWRLSTLLNERHMLFAWCSLVSVGFADFYVRMVASGAIRDLRIL
;
A
#
# COMPACT_ATOMS: atom_id res chain seq x y z
N MET A 1 38.63 -33.67 -22.79
CA MET A 1 37.27 -33.70 -22.21
C MET A 1 36.45 -32.69 -22.99
N SER A 2 35.72 -33.14 -23.97
CA SER A 2 34.88 -32.32 -24.84
C SER A 2 33.61 -31.97 -24.04
N GLY A 3 33.45 -30.71 -23.70
CA GLY A 3 32.21 -30.18 -23.10
C GLY A 3 31.06 -30.33 -24.11
N SER A 4 30.04 -31.11 -23.78
CA SER A 4 28.80 -31.17 -24.54
C SER A 4 28.20 -29.76 -24.58
N PRO A 5 27.82 -29.21 -25.74
CA PRO A 5 27.14 -27.94 -25.80
C PRO A 5 25.79 -28.07 -25.10
N SER A 6 25.51 -27.18 -24.19
CA SER A 6 24.21 -27.08 -23.52
C SER A 6 23.16 -26.82 -24.62
N LEU A 7 22.29 -27.81 -24.87
CA LEU A 7 21.21 -27.71 -25.85
C LEU A 7 20.04 -26.82 -25.41
N LEU A 8 20.18 -26.13 -24.30
CA LEU A 8 19.16 -25.16 -23.86
C LEU A 8 19.44 -23.82 -24.55
N PRO A 9 18.49 -23.31 -25.34
CA PRO A 9 18.64 -21.99 -25.94
C PRO A 9 18.83 -20.98 -24.81
N GLU A 10 19.80 -20.07 -24.96
CA GLU A 10 19.97 -18.94 -24.03
C GLU A 10 18.60 -18.30 -23.78
N SER A 11 18.19 -18.23 -22.52
CA SER A 11 16.90 -17.68 -22.16
C SER A 11 16.90 -16.18 -22.49
N ARG A 12 16.26 -15.82 -23.59
CA ARG A 12 16.06 -14.42 -23.95
C ARG A 12 14.86 -13.87 -23.19
N LEU A 13 14.91 -12.60 -22.80
CA LEU A 13 13.79 -11.92 -22.18
C LEU A 13 12.50 -12.14 -22.98
N GLY A 14 11.45 -12.62 -22.30
CA GLY A 14 10.16 -12.90 -22.89
C GLY A 14 10.06 -14.25 -23.63
N SER A 15 11.15 -15.02 -23.73
CA SER A 15 11.08 -16.35 -24.36
C SER A 15 10.22 -17.30 -23.55
N THR A 16 9.25 -17.97 -24.18
CA THR A 16 8.34 -18.89 -23.47
C THR A 16 7.67 -19.87 -24.44
N LEU A 17 7.32 -21.03 -23.94
CA LEU A 17 6.44 -21.98 -24.60
C LEU A 17 4.97 -21.79 -24.19
N ARG A 18 4.68 -20.87 -23.32
CA ARG A 18 3.30 -20.56 -22.90
C ARG A 18 2.51 -19.96 -24.03
N ARG A 19 1.25 -20.40 -24.15
CA ARG A 19 0.29 -19.89 -25.15
C ARG A 19 -0.84 -19.05 -24.54
N ASP A 20 -0.86 -18.94 -23.20
CA ASP A 20 -1.83 -18.12 -22.47
C ASP A 20 -1.40 -16.64 -22.48
N ALA A 21 -2.34 -15.77 -22.15
CA ALA A 21 -2.11 -14.33 -22.10
C ALA A 21 -1.39 -13.89 -20.80
N TRP A 22 -0.24 -14.49 -20.49
CA TRP A 22 0.56 -14.25 -19.28
C TRP A 22 0.94 -12.77 -19.07
N TRP A 23 0.99 -11.99 -20.12
CA TRP A 23 1.35 -10.57 -20.11
C TRP A 23 0.23 -9.65 -19.57
N ILE A 24 -1.04 -10.13 -19.52
CA ILE A 24 -2.17 -9.33 -19.03
C ILE A 24 -1.97 -8.92 -17.56
N GLU A 25 -1.54 -9.84 -16.70
CA GLU A 25 -1.27 -9.55 -15.29
C GLU A 25 -0.23 -8.42 -15.16
N ILE A 26 0.83 -8.48 -15.96
CA ILE A 26 1.88 -7.46 -16.00
C ILE A 26 1.31 -6.11 -16.43
N LEU A 27 0.56 -6.08 -17.51
CA LEU A 27 -0.04 -4.87 -18.05
C LEU A 27 -0.98 -4.22 -17.02
N VAL A 28 -1.85 -5.00 -16.38
CA VAL A 28 -2.76 -4.51 -15.33
C VAL A 28 -1.98 -3.90 -14.17
N VAL A 29 -0.92 -4.56 -13.72
CA VAL A 29 -0.08 -4.04 -12.63
C VAL A 29 0.62 -2.74 -13.05
N VAL A 30 1.19 -2.67 -14.26
CA VAL A 30 1.83 -1.45 -14.78
C VAL A 30 0.82 -0.30 -14.82
N VAL A 31 -0.37 -0.52 -15.37
CA VAL A 31 -1.40 0.52 -15.49
C VAL A 31 -1.89 0.98 -14.12
N VAL A 32 -2.20 0.06 -13.22
CA VAL A 32 -2.77 0.43 -11.91
C VAL A 32 -1.72 1.05 -11.00
N LEU A 33 -0.53 0.42 -10.84
CA LEU A 33 0.52 0.99 -9.99
C LEU A 33 1.15 2.24 -10.61
N GLY A 34 1.42 2.22 -11.91
CA GLY A 34 1.96 3.38 -12.63
C GLY A 34 0.98 4.54 -12.61
N GLY A 35 -0.28 4.28 -12.94
CA GLY A 35 -1.35 5.29 -12.89
C GLY A 35 -1.54 5.87 -11.49
N PHE A 36 -1.57 5.01 -10.45
CA PHE A 36 -1.62 5.48 -9.07
C PHE A 36 -0.39 6.29 -8.68
N GLY A 37 0.81 5.87 -9.10
CA GLY A 37 2.06 6.59 -8.83
C GLY A 37 2.06 7.98 -9.45
N VAL A 38 1.68 8.09 -10.71
CA VAL A 38 1.53 9.39 -11.41
C VAL A 38 0.47 10.25 -10.71
N TYR A 39 -0.72 9.69 -10.45
CA TYR A 39 -1.79 10.40 -9.75
C TYR A 39 -1.33 10.93 -8.41
N ALA A 40 -0.79 10.07 -7.53
CA ALA A 40 -0.37 10.44 -6.18
C ALA A 40 0.73 11.52 -6.20
N THR A 41 1.68 11.41 -7.14
CA THR A 41 2.74 12.40 -7.32
C THR A 41 2.17 13.77 -7.70
N LEU A 42 1.31 13.82 -8.71
CA LEU A 42 0.68 15.07 -9.14
C LEU A 42 -0.12 15.71 -7.98
N ARG A 43 -0.90 14.91 -7.25
CA ARG A 43 -1.71 15.39 -6.12
C ARG A 43 -0.88 15.82 -4.92
N ALA A 44 0.27 15.19 -4.71
CA ALA A 44 1.20 15.60 -3.65
C ALA A 44 1.80 17.01 -3.90
N PHE A 45 2.00 17.39 -5.17
CA PHE A 45 2.54 18.71 -5.52
C PHE A 45 1.48 19.79 -5.67
N GLU A 46 0.21 19.42 -5.91
CA GLU A 46 -0.84 20.40 -6.23
C GLU A 46 -1.17 21.35 -5.07
N GLY A 47 -1.19 20.86 -3.83
CA GLY A 47 -1.45 21.67 -2.63
C GLY A 47 -2.85 22.29 -2.51
N ASN A 48 -3.80 21.92 -3.37
CA ASN A 48 -5.15 22.49 -3.44
C ASN A 48 -6.23 21.41 -3.36
N TYR A 49 -7.45 21.81 -3.01
CA TYR A 49 -8.66 20.96 -3.02
C TYR A 49 -8.56 19.67 -2.16
N TYR A 50 -7.70 19.65 -1.15
CA TYR A 50 -7.53 18.49 -0.29
C TYR A 50 -8.42 18.49 0.95
N PHE A 51 -9.19 19.56 1.16
CA PHE A 51 -10.06 19.75 2.32
C PHE A 51 -11.39 20.38 1.92
N TRP A 52 -12.50 19.86 2.45
CA TRP A 52 -13.84 20.45 2.28
C TRP A 52 -14.75 20.06 3.46
N GLY A 53 -15.26 21.07 4.19
CA GLY A 53 -16.11 20.84 5.34
C GLY A 53 -15.47 19.87 6.35
N PRO A 54 -16.12 18.71 6.63
CA PRO A 54 -15.53 17.73 7.53
C PRO A 54 -14.58 16.73 6.83
N TYR A 55 -14.39 16.81 5.50
CA TYR A 55 -13.62 15.86 4.73
C TYR A 55 -12.20 16.32 4.50
N LEU A 56 -11.23 15.48 4.89
CA LEU A 56 -9.82 15.65 4.61
C LEU A 56 -9.34 14.52 3.70
N SER A 57 -8.58 14.90 2.64
CA SER A 57 -7.95 13.90 1.79
C SER A 57 -6.96 13.04 2.57
N PRO A 58 -6.97 11.71 2.37
CA PRO A 58 -5.99 10.82 3.00
C PRO A 58 -4.53 11.15 2.68
N PHE A 59 -4.26 11.87 1.59
CA PHE A 59 -2.91 12.27 1.21
C PHE A 59 -2.39 13.44 2.06
N TYR A 60 -3.28 14.15 2.73
CA TYR A 60 -2.97 15.30 3.59
C TYR A 60 -3.34 15.06 5.06
N SER A 61 -3.54 13.79 5.45
CA SER A 61 -3.80 13.38 6.84
C SER A 61 -2.52 12.86 7.52
N PRO A 62 -2.15 13.39 8.69
CA PRO A 62 -2.79 14.45 9.46
C PRO A 62 -2.65 15.82 8.79
N LEU A 63 -3.65 16.68 9.01
CA LEU A 63 -3.60 18.05 8.49
C LEU A 63 -2.44 18.82 9.11
N ILE A 64 -1.47 19.19 8.30
CA ILE A 64 -0.34 20.04 8.68
C ILE A 64 -0.63 21.44 8.16
N ASP A 65 -0.65 22.41 9.09
CA ASP A 65 -0.92 23.81 8.75
C ASP A 65 0.15 24.35 7.79
N PRO A 66 -0.26 24.82 6.59
CA PRO A 66 0.68 25.33 5.59
C PRO A 66 1.43 26.60 6.06
N GLU A 67 0.88 27.39 6.99
CA GLU A 67 1.47 28.65 7.43
C GLU A 67 2.55 28.45 8.52
N HIS A 68 2.54 27.34 9.23
CA HIS A 68 3.40 27.11 10.40
C HIS A 68 4.39 25.96 10.27
N HIS A 69 4.56 25.36 9.05
CA HIS A 69 5.55 24.31 8.89
C HIS A 69 6.89 24.85 8.38
N TRP A 70 7.96 24.23 8.85
CA TRP A 70 9.34 24.53 8.45
C TRP A 70 9.71 24.02 7.06
N TRP A 71 8.86 23.19 6.45
CA TRP A 71 9.05 22.50 5.20
C TRP A 71 8.57 23.34 4.02
N PRO A 72 9.42 23.70 3.05
CA PRO A 72 9.06 24.64 1.96
C PRO A 72 8.17 24.01 0.87
N PHE A 73 7.98 22.69 0.92
CA PHE A 73 7.18 21.96 -0.07
C PHE A 73 5.82 21.54 0.51
N SER A 74 4.97 20.95 -0.35
CA SER A 74 3.68 20.42 0.08
C SER A 74 3.82 19.43 1.25
N PRO A 75 3.02 19.55 2.32
CA PRO A 75 3.00 18.60 3.44
C PRO A 75 2.73 17.16 3.02
N ALA A 76 1.99 16.96 1.94
CA ALA A 76 1.68 15.63 1.42
C ALA A 76 2.94 14.82 1.06
N LEU A 77 4.05 15.47 0.67
CA LEU A 77 5.31 14.78 0.39
C LEU A 77 5.88 14.09 1.63
N LEU A 78 5.78 14.74 2.79
CA LEU A 78 6.21 14.15 4.08
C LEU A 78 5.25 13.04 4.50
N ILE A 79 3.95 13.31 4.41
CA ILE A 79 2.90 12.38 4.80
C ILE A 79 2.99 11.09 3.98
N LEU A 80 3.06 11.20 2.66
CA LEU A 80 3.07 10.07 1.76
C LEU A 80 4.33 9.21 1.86
N ALA A 81 5.45 9.74 2.36
CA ALA A 81 6.69 8.99 2.54
C ALA A 81 6.51 7.74 3.42
N GLY A 82 5.71 7.84 4.49
CA GLY A 82 5.39 6.71 5.37
C GLY A 82 4.58 5.60 4.66
N PRO A 83 3.37 5.88 4.18
CA PRO A 83 2.55 4.91 3.45
C PRO A 83 3.23 4.37 2.17
N LEU A 84 3.97 5.21 1.44
CA LEU A 84 4.74 4.79 0.27
C LEU A 84 5.84 3.81 0.67
N GLY A 85 6.62 4.14 1.71
CA GLY A 85 7.66 3.25 2.25
C GLY A 85 7.08 1.91 2.72
N PHE A 86 5.92 1.93 3.38
CA PHE A 86 5.23 0.70 3.80
C PHE A 86 4.83 -0.17 2.61
N ARG A 87 4.28 0.42 1.53
CA ARG A 87 3.93 -0.31 0.31
C ARG A 87 5.16 -0.76 -0.47
N ALA A 88 6.14 0.11 -0.67
CA ALA A 88 7.34 -0.19 -1.44
C ALA A 88 8.21 -1.30 -0.80
N THR A 89 8.24 -1.38 0.52
CA THR A 89 8.97 -2.43 1.24
C THR A 89 8.14 -3.68 1.51
N CYS A 90 6.84 -3.69 1.20
CA CYS A 90 5.99 -4.85 1.32
C CYS A 90 6.43 -5.96 0.36
N TYR A 91 6.62 -7.17 0.89
CA TYR A 91 7.06 -8.32 0.09
C TYR A 91 6.11 -8.63 -1.08
N TYR A 92 4.83 -8.45 -0.86
CA TYR A 92 3.83 -8.67 -1.90
C TYR A 92 3.92 -7.63 -3.02
N TYR A 93 3.98 -6.33 -2.69
CA TYR A 93 4.16 -5.28 -3.69
C TYR A 93 5.50 -5.41 -4.41
N ARG A 94 6.55 -5.83 -3.71
CA ARG A 94 7.84 -6.14 -4.33
C ARG A 94 7.67 -7.13 -5.47
N LYS A 95 7.00 -8.26 -5.21
CA LYS A 95 6.72 -9.25 -6.25
C LYS A 95 5.98 -8.64 -7.45
N ALA A 96 4.98 -7.79 -7.19
CA ALA A 96 4.21 -7.14 -8.24
C ALA A 96 5.07 -6.20 -9.09
N TYR A 97 5.81 -5.28 -8.48
CA TYR A 97 6.60 -4.33 -9.26
C TYR A 97 7.87 -4.94 -9.86
N TYR A 98 8.48 -5.98 -9.28
CA TYR A 98 9.57 -6.70 -9.93
C TYR A 98 9.11 -7.39 -11.21
N ARG A 99 7.96 -8.03 -11.19
CA ARG A 99 7.40 -8.65 -12.39
C ARG A 99 7.01 -7.62 -13.44
N ALA A 100 6.35 -6.56 -13.03
CA ALA A 100 5.75 -5.61 -13.95
C ALA A 100 6.72 -4.56 -14.50
N PHE A 101 7.64 -4.04 -13.69
CA PHE A 101 8.54 -2.97 -14.11
C PHE A 101 9.96 -3.43 -14.38
N PHE A 102 10.42 -4.48 -13.69
CA PHE A 102 11.78 -5.02 -13.90
C PHE A 102 11.81 -6.33 -14.70
N LEU A 103 10.65 -6.94 -14.98
CA LEU A 103 10.48 -8.18 -15.74
C LEU A 103 11.35 -9.34 -15.19
N ASP A 104 11.35 -9.54 -13.87
CA ASP A 104 12.29 -10.36 -13.15
C ASP A 104 11.65 -11.41 -12.20
N PRO A 105 11.30 -12.57 -12.68
CA PRO A 105 10.89 -12.84 -14.07
C PRO A 105 9.52 -12.21 -14.36
N PRO A 106 9.19 -11.91 -15.62
CA PRO A 106 7.89 -11.34 -15.96
C PRO A 106 6.73 -12.26 -15.54
N ALA A 107 6.86 -13.56 -15.80
CA ALA A 107 5.89 -14.57 -15.34
C ALA A 107 6.59 -15.93 -15.15
N CYS A 108 5.90 -16.89 -14.55
CA CYS A 108 6.42 -18.26 -14.45
C CYS A 108 6.63 -18.85 -15.84
N ALA A 109 7.77 -19.51 -16.06
CA ALA A 109 8.19 -20.10 -17.34
C ALA A 109 8.29 -19.08 -18.49
N VAL A 110 8.61 -17.83 -18.18
CA VAL A 110 8.93 -16.77 -19.15
C VAL A 110 10.36 -16.31 -18.89
N GLY A 111 11.16 -16.22 -19.95
CA GLY A 111 12.56 -15.84 -19.87
C GLY A 111 12.77 -14.44 -19.29
N GLU A 112 13.72 -14.32 -18.39
CA GLU A 112 14.13 -13.06 -17.76
C GLU A 112 15.41 -12.50 -18.37
N SER A 113 15.72 -11.26 -18.05
CA SER A 113 17.00 -10.67 -18.43
C SER A 113 18.14 -11.32 -17.65
N PRO A 114 19.26 -11.69 -18.31
CA PRO A 114 20.40 -12.28 -17.61
C PRO A 114 20.91 -11.35 -16.52
N ARG A 115 20.82 -11.78 -15.26
CA ARG A 115 21.39 -11.05 -14.13
C ARG A 115 22.80 -11.49 -13.84
N ARG A 116 23.70 -10.54 -13.89
CA ARG A 116 25.04 -10.69 -13.33
C ARG A 116 24.99 -10.34 -11.84
N ASN A 117 25.40 -11.26 -10.96
CA ASN A 117 25.61 -11.00 -9.52
C ASN A 117 24.35 -10.81 -8.65
N TYR A 118 23.39 -11.72 -8.70
CA TYR A 118 22.37 -11.76 -7.67
C TYR A 118 22.98 -12.10 -6.30
N ARG A 119 22.88 -11.19 -5.33
CA ARG A 119 23.41 -11.33 -3.97
C ARG A 119 22.31 -11.55 -2.91
N GLY A 120 21.09 -11.84 -3.33
CA GLY A 120 19.96 -12.03 -2.43
C GLY A 120 19.51 -10.76 -1.72
N GLU A 121 18.81 -10.93 -0.60
CA GLU A 121 18.21 -9.85 0.18
C GLU A 121 19.20 -9.14 1.14
N THR A 122 20.46 -9.48 1.08
CA THR A 122 21.52 -8.86 1.88
C THR A 122 22.17 -7.66 1.18
N ALA A 123 21.88 -7.47 -0.11
CA ALA A 123 22.43 -6.39 -0.93
C ALA A 123 21.36 -5.40 -1.39
N PHE A 124 21.75 -4.17 -1.67
CA PHE A 124 20.88 -3.16 -2.28
C PHE A 124 20.43 -3.60 -3.70
N PRO A 125 19.16 -3.40 -4.10
CA PRO A 125 18.09 -2.72 -3.37
C PRO A 125 17.27 -3.63 -2.43
N PHE A 126 17.50 -4.93 -2.43
CA PHE A 126 16.68 -5.92 -1.70
C PHE A 126 16.76 -5.76 -0.17
N ILE A 127 17.90 -5.30 0.35
CA ILE A 127 18.08 -5.03 1.78
C ILE A 127 17.04 -4.05 2.35
N LEU A 128 16.47 -3.18 1.50
CA LEU A 128 15.43 -2.24 1.90
C LEU A 128 14.15 -2.92 2.41
N GLN A 129 13.93 -4.19 2.06
CA GLN A 129 12.80 -4.97 2.58
C GLN A 129 12.88 -5.16 4.10
N ASN A 130 14.09 -5.16 4.65
CA ASN A 130 14.30 -5.36 6.08
C ASN A 130 13.78 -4.18 6.93
N VAL A 131 13.60 -3.00 6.32
CA VAL A 131 13.04 -1.83 7.02
C VAL A 131 11.50 -1.81 7.04
N HIS A 132 10.84 -2.77 6.38
CA HIS A 132 9.37 -2.85 6.33
C HIS A 132 8.69 -2.82 7.70
N ARG A 133 9.29 -3.44 8.70
CA ARG A 133 8.80 -3.43 10.09
C ARG A 133 8.72 -2.02 10.68
N TYR A 134 9.63 -1.13 10.34
CA TYR A 134 9.60 0.26 10.82
C TYR A 134 8.50 1.06 10.13
N PHE A 135 8.32 0.86 8.84
CA PHE A 135 7.19 1.44 8.11
C PHE A 135 5.83 0.88 8.58
N PHE A 136 5.79 -0.33 9.11
CA PHE A 136 4.58 -0.86 9.74
C PHE A 136 4.15 -0.02 10.93
N TYR A 137 5.06 0.40 11.81
CA TYR A 137 4.74 1.28 12.94
C TYR A 137 4.21 2.63 12.47
N LEU A 138 4.83 3.20 11.44
CA LEU A 138 4.32 4.43 10.81
C LEU A 138 2.94 4.22 10.20
N ALA A 139 2.71 3.11 9.51
CA ALA A 139 1.40 2.80 8.95
C ALA A 139 0.30 2.69 10.02
N VAL A 140 0.60 2.07 11.17
CA VAL A 140 -0.34 2.03 12.31
C VAL A 140 -0.65 3.43 12.83
N LEU A 141 0.35 4.30 12.94
CA LEU A 141 0.15 5.70 13.33
C LEU A 141 -0.76 6.44 12.34
N PHE A 142 -0.53 6.28 11.03
CA PHE A 142 -1.38 6.89 10.01
C PHE A 142 -2.81 6.33 10.03
N ILE A 143 -3.01 5.06 10.34
CA ILE A 143 -4.35 4.48 10.51
C ILE A 143 -5.12 5.19 11.65
N ILE A 144 -4.45 5.53 12.74
CA ILE A 144 -5.07 6.27 13.85
C ILE A 144 -5.55 7.65 13.38
N PHE A 145 -4.72 8.40 12.66
CA PHE A 145 -5.11 9.71 12.12
C PHE A 145 -6.27 9.58 11.12
N LEU A 146 -6.22 8.62 10.22
CA LEU A 146 -7.28 8.40 9.24
C LEU A 146 -8.61 7.97 9.88
N TRP A 147 -8.58 7.20 10.98
CA TRP A 147 -9.80 6.90 11.75
C TRP A 147 -10.34 8.15 12.44
N TYR A 148 -9.47 9.01 12.97
CA TYR A 148 -9.90 10.29 13.52
C TYR A 148 -10.61 11.14 12.47
N ASP A 149 -10.04 11.27 11.26
CA ASP A 149 -10.66 12.02 10.17
C ASP A 149 -11.96 11.39 9.69
N ALA A 150 -12.01 10.06 9.60
CA ALA A 150 -13.24 9.35 9.26
C ALA A 150 -14.35 9.56 10.31
N ILE A 151 -14.03 9.57 11.61
CA ILE A 151 -14.99 9.88 12.67
C ILE A 151 -15.43 11.35 12.58
N ARG A 152 -14.49 12.27 12.37
CA ARG A 152 -14.82 13.69 12.19
C ARG A 152 -15.73 13.93 10.98
N SER A 153 -15.62 13.12 9.94
CA SER A 153 -16.46 13.24 8.74
C SER A 153 -17.96 13.01 8.99
N PHE A 154 -18.35 12.50 10.16
CA PHE A 154 -19.75 12.40 10.58
C PHE A 154 -20.31 13.67 11.19
N PHE A 155 -19.50 14.71 11.38
CA PHE A 155 -19.93 15.94 12.06
C PHE A 155 -19.85 17.13 11.10
N PHE A 156 -20.99 17.59 10.64
CA PHE A 156 -21.16 18.79 9.80
C PHE A 156 -21.54 19.97 10.67
N GLU A 157 -20.66 20.96 10.79
CA GLU A 157 -20.91 22.17 11.60
C GLU A 157 -21.38 21.85 13.04
N GLY A 158 -20.86 20.75 13.61
CA GLY A 158 -21.21 20.29 14.95
C GLY A 158 -22.44 19.38 15.04
N HIS A 159 -23.17 19.14 13.94
CA HIS A 159 -24.32 18.24 13.89
C HIS A 159 -23.92 16.89 13.26
N PHE A 160 -24.42 15.82 13.85
CA PHE A 160 -24.23 14.49 13.29
C PHE A 160 -24.94 14.36 11.95
N GLY A 161 -24.25 13.80 10.97
CA GLY A 161 -24.78 13.56 9.63
C GLY A 161 -23.95 12.52 8.89
N ILE A 162 -24.52 11.97 7.83
CA ILE A 162 -23.86 10.99 6.98
C ILE A 162 -23.96 11.47 5.53
N GLY A 163 -22.81 11.77 4.94
CA GLY A 163 -22.69 12.04 3.52
C GLY A 163 -22.04 10.89 2.76
N VAL A 164 -22.07 10.95 1.45
CA VAL A 164 -21.33 9.98 0.62
C VAL A 164 -19.83 10.04 0.91
N GLY A 165 -19.26 11.24 1.13
CA GLY A 165 -17.87 11.41 1.53
C GLY A 165 -17.54 10.72 2.84
N THR A 166 -18.46 10.75 3.83
CA THR A 166 -18.32 10.01 5.09
C THR A 166 -18.17 8.50 4.85
N LEU A 167 -19.01 7.93 3.97
CA LEU A 167 -18.92 6.51 3.62
C LEU A 167 -17.61 6.20 2.89
N VAL A 168 -17.21 7.04 1.96
CA VAL A 168 -15.96 6.88 1.20
C VAL A 168 -14.76 6.86 2.15
N LEU A 169 -14.65 7.82 3.08
CA LEU A 169 -13.55 7.88 4.04
C LEU A 169 -13.56 6.70 5.01
N THR A 170 -14.74 6.28 5.48
CA THR A 170 -14.87 5.13 6.40
C THR A 170 -14.49 3.82 5.73
N ILE A 171 -14.95 3.59 4.49
CA ILE A 171 -14.57 2.40 3.71
C ILE A 171 -13.05 2.42 3.43
N ASN A 172 -12.51 3.58 3.08
CA ASN A 172 -11.09 3.74 2.82
C ASN A 172 -10.23 3.35 4.04
N VAL A 173 -10.49 3.93 5.21
CA VAL A 173 -9.70 3.63 6.41
C VAL A 173 -9.90 2.18 6.87
N SER A 174 -11.08 1.60 6.66
CA SER A 174 -11.34 0.18 6.94
C SER A 174 -10.48 -0.73 6.06
N LEU A 175 -10.42 -0.47 4.76
CA LEU A 175 -9.58 -1.23 3.82
C LEU A 175 -8.09 -1.05 4.08
N LEU A 176 -7.65 0.16 4.44
CA LEU A 176 -6.28 0.44 4.85
C LEU A 176 -5.92 -0.28 6.16
N SER A 177 -6.85 -0.36 7.11
CA SER A 177 -6.69 -1.13 8.34
C SER A 177 -6.55 -2.62 8.06
N LEU A 178 -7.41 -3.19 7.21
CA LEU A 178 -7.31 -4.58 6.79
C LEU A 178 -5.97 -4.87 6.11
N TYR A 179 -5.50 -3.99 5.23
CA TYR A 179 -4.19 -4.11 4.60
C TYR A 179 -3.06 -4.06 5.63
N THR A 180 -3.09 -3.09 6.54
CA THR A 180 -2.03 -2.90 7.54
C THR A 180 -1.97 -4.06 8.53
N PHE A 181 -3.12 -4.50 9.06
CA PHE A 181 -3.18 -5.56 10.06
C PHE A 181 -3.12 -6.99 9.48
N SER A 182 -3.29 -7.15 8.18
CA SER A 182 -2.99 -8.41 7.50
C SER A 182 -1.50 -8.60 7.19
N CYS A 183 -0.66 -7.60 7.50
CA CYS A 183 0.76 -7.63 7.18
C CYS A 183 1.50 -8.72 7.98
N HIS A 184 2.45 -9.37 7.31
CA HIS A 184 3.34 -10.35 7.91
C HIS A 184 4.13 -9.77 9.09
N SER A 185 4.42 -8.46 9.09
CA SER A 185 5.10 -7.78 10.20
C SER A 185 4.32 -7.86 11.50
N LEU A 186 2.99 -7.67 11.49
CA LEU A 186 2.16 -7.83 12.69
C LEU A 186 2.20 -9.27 13.21
N ARG A 187 2.08 -10.24 12.30
CA ARG A 187 2.18 -11.66 12.66
C ARG A 187 3.51 -11.98 13.35
N HIS A 188 4.60 -11.39 12.87
CA HIS A 188 5.93 -11.54 13.45
C HIS A 188 6.06 -10.87 14.82
N LEU A 189 5.45 -9.69 15.00
CA LEU A 189 5.42 -8.97 16.28
C LEU A 189 4.59 -9.72 17.33
N ALA A 190 3.46 -10.28 16.95
CA ALA A 190 2.57 -10.99 17.85
C ALA A 190 3.14 -12.35 18.27
N GLY A 191 3.63 -13.15 17.34
CA GLY A 191 4.01 -14.54 17.57
C GLY A 191 5.44 -14.93 17.19
N GLY A 192 6.24 -14.01 16.62
CA GLY A 192 7.62 -14.31 16.25
C GLY A 192 8.49 -14.62 17.49
N LYS A 193 9.35 -15.65 17.36
CA LYS A 193 10.25 -16.11 18.43
C LYS A 193 9.54 -16.67 19.67
N ILE A 194 8.28 -17.12 19.55
CA ILE A 194 7.53 -17.77 20.60
C ILE A 194 7.28 -19.22 20.21
N ASP A 195 7.90 -20.13 20.93
CA ASP A 195 7.70 -21.58 20.75
C ASP A 195 6.54 -22.08 21.64
N CYS A 196 6.22 -21.35 22.72
CA CYS A 196 5.17 -21.70 23.67
C CYS A 196 4.37 -20.46 24.07
N PHE A 197 3.17 -20.28 23.52
CA PHE A 197 2.31 -19.15 23.88
C PHE A 197 1.80 -19.20 25.33
N SER A 198 1.53 -20.40 25.86
CA SER A 198 1.10 -20.55 27.24
C SER A 198 2.19 -20.20 28.26
N CYS A 199 3.45 -20.24 27.84
CA CYS A 199 4.60 -19.92 28.67
C CYS A 199 5.01 -18.43 28.57
N ALA A 200 4.45 -17.71 27.62
CA ALA A 200 4.83 -16.31 27.34
C ALA A 200 3.97 -15.30 28.09
N ASN A 201 4.55 -14.16 28.48
CA ASN A 201 3.80 -13.04 29.03
C ASN A 201 2.74 -12.58 28.03
N PHE A 202 1.50 -12.38 28.50
CA PHE A 202 0.33 -12.05 27.65
C PHE A 202 0.04 -13.10 26.56
N GLY A 203 0.39 -14.36 26.77
CA GLY A 203 0.34 -15.42 25.77
C GLY A 203 -1.02 -15.57 25.09
N ARG A 204 -2.15 -15.43 25.82
CA ARG A 204 -3.51 -15.47 25.24
C ARG A 204 -3.74 -14.33 24.25
N SER A 205 -3.40 -13.09 24.61
CA SER A 205 -3.59 -11.91 23.76
C SER A 205 -2.67 -11.98 22.53
N ARG A 206 -1.43 -12.41 22.71
CA ARG A 206 -0.46 -12.60 21.63
C ARG A 206 -0.91 -13.69 20.67
N PHE A 207 -1.43 -14.80 21.17
CA PHE A 207 -1.99 -15.88 20.35
C PHE A 207 -3.22 -15.41 19.57
N ALA A 208 -4.14 -14.66 20.21
CA ALA A 208 -5.32 -14.10 19.53
C ALA A 208 -4.90 -13.14 18.41
N ALA A 209 -3.96 -12.23 18.65
CA ALA A 209 -3.43 -11.30 17.65
C ALA A 209 -2.73 -12.05 16.51
N TRP A 210 -1.92 -13.06 16.81
CA TRP A 210 -1.24 -13.89 15.82
C TRP A 210 -2.25 -14.67 14.95
N ARG A 211 -3.27 -15.25 15.56
CA ARG A 211 -4.33 -16.00 14.87
C ARG A 211 -5.14 -15.07 13.93
N LEU A 212 -5.55 -13.90 14.44
CA LEU A 212 -6.27 -12.91 13.63
C LEU A 212 -5.43 -12.43 12.46
N SER A 213 -4.17 -12.06 12.72
CA SER A 213 -3.24 -11.64 11.68
C SER A 213 -2.99 -12.75 10.65
N THR A 214 -2.93 -14.01 11.07
CA THR A 214 -2.79 -15.16 10.17
C THR A 214 -3.99 -15.29 9.24
N LEU A 215 -5.21 -15.20 9.78
CA LEU A 215 -6.45 -15.25 9.00
C LEU A 215 -6.53 -14.12 7.98
N LEU A 216 -6.20 -12.90 8.39
CA LEU A 216 -6.20 -11.74 7.49
C LEU A 216 -5.09 -11.84 6.43
N ASN A 217 -3.95 -12.42 6.77
CA ASN A 217 -2.80 -12.55 5.88
C ASN A 217 -3.08 -13.44 4.65
N GLU A 218 -3.99 -14.39 4.76
CA GLU A 218 -4.43 -15.21 3.63
C GLU A 218 -4.99 -14.36 2.46
N ARG A 219 -5.57 -13.20 2.79
CA ARG A 219 -6.15 -12.27 1.81
C ARG A 219 -5.38 -10.94 1.70
N HIS A 220 -4.14 -10.92 2.17
CA HIS A 220 -3.31 -9.70 2.16
C HIS A 220 -3.19 -9.06 0.76
N MET A 221 -3.08 -9.87 -0.27
CA MET A 221 -3.05 -9.43 -1.67
C MET A 221 -4.31 -8.64 -2.06
N LEU A 222 -5.48 -9.17 -1.72
CA LEU A 222 -6.76 -8.52 -2.01
C LEU A 222 -6.84 -7.17 -1.29
N PHE A 223 -6.50 -7.14 0.00
CA PHE A 223 -6.52 -5.90 0.80
C PHE A 223 -5.50 -4.88 0.29
N ALA A 224 -4.34 -5.34 -0.20
CA ALA A 224 -3.33 -4.47 -0.80
C ALA A 224 -3.90 -3.72 -2.01
N TRP A 225 -4.55 -4.40 -2.95
CA TRP A 225 -5.13 -3.78 -4.14
C TRP A 225 -6.37 -2.95 -3.83
N CYS A 226 -7.31 -3.48 -3.06
CA CYS A 226 -8.53 -2.74 -2.69
C CYS A 226 -8.20 -1.45 -1.94
N SER A 227 -7.26 -1.48 -1.00
CA SER A 227 -6.86 -0.28 -0.27
C SER A 227 -6.09 0.73 -1.13
N LEU A 228 -5.36 0.28 -2.16
CA LEU A 228 -4.68 1.18 -3.10
C LEU A 228 -5.69 1.97 -3.93
N VAL A 229 -6.66 1.25 -4.52
CA VAL A 229 -7.72 1.89 -5.32
C VAL A 229 -8.58 2.79 -4.44
N SER A 230 -8.94 2.32 -3.25
CA SER A 230 -9.78 3.07 -2.31
C SER A 230 -9.13 4.37 -1.85
N VAL A 231 -7.84 4.38 -1.54
CA VAL A 231 -7.16 5.61 -1.09
C VAL A 231 -7.03 6.64 -2.21
N GLY A 232 -6.78 6.19 -3.43
CA GLY A 232 -6.80 7.08 -4.60
C GLY A 232 -8.20 7.63 -4.88
N PHE A 233 -9.23 6.79 -4.76
CA PHE A 233 -10.61 7.21 -4.94
C PHE A 233 -11.08 8.17 -3.83
N ALA A 234 -10.68 7.96 -2.59
CA ALA A 234 -11.02 8.85 -1.48
C ALA A 234 -10.39 10.24 -1.66
N ASP A 235 -9.11 10.32 -2.06
CA ASP A 235 -8.49 11.61 -2.42
C ASP A 235 -9.21 12.27 -3.59
N PHE A 236 -9.48 11.53 -4.65
CA PHE A 236 -10.21 12.03 -5.82
C PHE A 236 -11.59 12.57 -5.43
N TYR A 237 -12.36 11.83 -4.61
CA TYR A 237 -13.69 12.25 -4.18
C TYR A 237 -13.64 13.57 -3.40
N VAL A 238 -12.77 13.68 -2.40
CA VAL A 238 -12.60 14.90 -1.61
C VAL A 238 -12.27 16.09 -2.51
N ARG A 239 -11.39 15.91 -3.48
CA ARG A 239 -11.01 16.97 -4.44
C ARG A 239 -12.16 17.38 -5.34
N MET A 240 -12.95 16.44 -5.83
CA MET A 240 -14.11 16.75 -6.68
C MET A 240 -15.17 17.55 -5.90
N VAL A 241 -15.38 17.22 -4.63
CA VAL A 241 -16.28 18.01 -3.77
C VAL A 241 -15.67 19.36 -3.44
N ALA A 242 -14.39 19.41 -3.07
CA ALA A 242 -13.70 20.65 -2.71
C ALA A 242 -13.58 21.66 -3.88
N SER A 243 -13.43 21.17 -5.10
CA SER A 243 -13.41 22.00 -6.31
C SER A 243 -14.79 22.44 -6.79
N GLY A 244 -15.86 21.92 -6.19
CA GLY A 244 -17.24 22.17 -6.61
C GLY A 244 -17.68 21.43 -7.88
N ALA A 245 -16.85 20.51 -8.40
CA ALA A 245 -17.18 19.71 -9.57
C ALA A 245 -18.33 18.75 -9.32
N ILE A 246 -18.44 18.24 -8.09
CA ILE A 246 -19.58 17.43 -7.62
C ILE A 246 -20.06 17.99 -6.29
N ARG A 247 -21.34 17.74 -6.01
CA ARG A 247 -21.94 18.03 -4.69
C ARG A 247 -21.96 16.75 -3.86
N ASP A 248 -21.54 16.84 -2.60
CA ASP A 248 -21.69 15.74 -1.68
C ASP A 248 -23.19 15.52 -1.37
N LEU A 249 -23.65 14.30 -1.49
CA LEU A 249 -25.03 13.93 -1.15
C LEU A 249 -25.10 13.58 0.33
N ARG A 250 -25.90 14.34 1.07
CA ARG A 250 -26.24 14.01 2.45
C ARG A 250 -27.32 12.93 2.46
N ILE A 251 -27.08 11.88 3.22
CA ILE A 251 -27.99 10.74 3.39
C ILE A 251 -28.80 10.94 4.67
N LEU A 252 -28.15 11.55 5.68
CA LEU A 252 -28.74 11.86 6.98
C LEU A 252 -28.20 13.19 7.50
#